data_11d7bebdc752744fb9c94ccdb94650e7
#
_entry.id   11d7bebdc752744fb9c94ccdb94650e7
#
_cell.length_a   1.000
_cell.length_b   1.000
_cell.length_c   1.000
_cell.angle_alpha   90.00
_cell.angle_beta   90.00
_cell.angle_gamma   90.00
#
_symmetry.space_group_name_H-M   'P 1'
#
loop_
_entity.id
_entity.type
_entity.pdbx_description
1 polymer ?
#
loop_
_entity_poly.entity_id
_entity_poly.type
_entity_poly.pdbx_seq_one_letter_code
_entity_poly.pdbx_strand_id
1 'polypeptide(L)'
;MQPLAVERTSQDGVELVLVEGEVDIASASRLITVLNSSVADAIKSVIVDLSHVGFMDSTGLALLINANRRLTLRRKGFAVICPPGPLRRVFEITDMIETLHVCPDQESATRASLPA
;
A
#
# COMPACT_ATOMS: atom_id res chain seq x y z
N MET A 1 14.57 -15.77 -6.92
CA MET A 1 13.32 -14.98 -6.83
C MET A 1 12.63 -15.27 -5.51
N GLN A 2 12.27 -14.25 -4.79
CA GLN A 2 11.63 -14.38 -3.49
C GLN A 2 10.11 -14.42 -3.68
N PRO A 3 9.42 -15.46 -3.16
CA PRO A 3 7.96 -15.50 -3.27
C PRO A 3 7.31 -14.32 -2.54
N LEU A 4 6.18 -13.88 -3.04
CA LEU A 4 5.44 -12.79 -2.43
C LEU A 4 4.65 -13.30 -1.23
N ALA A 5 4.88 -12.69 -0.07
CA ALA A 5 4.10 -12.92 1.13
C ALA A 5 3.27 -11.68 1.43
N VAL A 6 1.98 -11.86 1.70
CA VAL A 6 1.07 -10.76 2.02
C VAL A 6 0.29 -11.16 3.26
N GLU A 7 0.36 -10.34 4.30
CA GLU A 7 -0.38 -10.52 5.54
C GLU A 7 -1.24 -9.30 5.81
N ARG A 8 -2.33 -9.51 6.52
CA ARG A 8 -3.27 -8.46 6.84
C ARG A 8 -3.60 -8.47 8.32
N THR A 9 -3.58 -7.29 8.94
CA THR A 9 -4.04 -7.10 10.32
C THR A 9 -5.00 -5.92 10.37
N SER A 10 -5.89 -5.92 11.36
CA SER A 10 -6.86 -4.84 11.56
C SER A 10 -6.74 -4.33 12.98
N GLN A 11 -6.72 -3.01 13.15
CA GLN A 11 -6.69 -2.39 14.47
C GLN A 11 -7.35 -1.01 14.41
N ASP A 12 -8.35 -0.79 15.26
CA ASP A 12 -9.04 0.50 15.41
C ASP A 12 -9.59 1.06 14.09
N GLY A 13 -10.08 0.18 13.21
CA GLY A 13 -10.64 0.55 11.92
C GLY A 13 -9.63 0.74 10.81
N VAL A 14 -8.36 0.55 11.10
CA VAL A 14 -7.27 0.65 10.12
C VAL A 14 -6.83 -0.76 9.71
N GLU A 15 -6.83 -1.01 8.40
CA GLU A 15 -6.32 -2.26 7.83
C GLU A 15 -4.86 -2.08 7.47
N LEU A 16 -3.98 -2.92 8.01
CA LEU A 16 -2.57 -2.91 7.66
C LEU A 16 -2.26 -4.11 6.78
N VAL A 17 -1.76 -3.86 5.59
CA VAL A 17 -1.35 -4.89 4.62
C VAL A 17 0.16 -4.93 4.57
N LEU A 18 0.75 -6.02 5.05
CA LEU A 18 2.19 -6.22 5.08
C LEU A 18 2.60 -7.02 3.85
N VAL A 19 3.48 -6.47 3.03
CA VAL A 19 3.94 -7.09 1.79
C VAL A 19 5.44 -7.36 1.88
N GLU A 20 5.86 -8.57 1.50
CA GLU A 20 7.26 -8.96 1.53
C GLU A 20 7.60 -9.73 0.27
N GLY A 21 8.69 -9.35 -0.38
CA GLY A 21 9.17 -10.00 -1.59
C GLY A 21 9.20 -9.06 -2.79
N GLU A 22 8.87 -9.59 -3.97
CA GLU A 22 8.85 -8.82 -5.21
C GLU A 22 7.43 -8.78 -5.78
N VAL A 23 7.00 -7.59 -6.21
CA VAL A 23 5.66 -7.39 -6.78
C VAL A 23 5.78 -7.19 -8.29
N ASP A 24 5.32 -8.17 -9.04
CA ASP A 24 5.29 -8.15 -10.50
C ASP A 24 3.99 -8.79 -11.00
N ILE A 25 3.84 -8.84 -12.32
CA ILE A 25 2.62 -9.40 -12.92
C ILE A 25 2.40 -10.87 -12.51
N ALA A 26 3.47 -11.64 -12.29
CA ALA A 26 3.37 -13.06 -11.93
C ALA A 26 2.94 -13.26 -10.47
N SER A 27 3.32 -12.34 -9.57
CA SER A 27 3.04 -12.45 -8.14
C SER A 27 1.82 -11.64 -7.69
N ALA A 28 1.31 -10.77 -8.54
CA ALA A 28 0.32 -9.75 -8.16
C ALA A 28 -1.01 -10.31 -7.65
N SER A 29 -1.41 -11.53 -8.05
CA SER A 29 -2.71 -12.09 -7.69
C SER A 29 -2.95 -12.16 -6.19
N ARG A 30 -1.92 -12.50 -5.41
CA ARG A 30 -2.03 -12.56 -3.97
C ARG A 30 -2.26 -11.17 -3.36
N LEU A 31 -1.54 -10.18 -3.84
CA LEU A 31 -1.72 -8.80 -3.37
C LEU A 31 -3.10 -8.26 -3.75
N ILE A 32 -3.57 -8.55 -4.96
CA ILE A 32 -4.91 -8.17 -5.41
C ILE A 32 -5.97 -8.69 -4.45
N THR A 33 -5.93 -9.97 -4.11
CA THR A 33 -6.91 -10.60 -3.22
C THR A 33 -6.94 -9.93 -1.85
N VAL A 34 -5.77 -9.72 -1.25
CA VAL A 34 -5.67 -9.13 0.08
C VAL A 34 -6.08 -7.66 0.07
N LEU A 35 -5.64 -6.89 -0.94
CA LEU A 35 -6.03 -5.48 -1.08
C LEU A 35 -7.53 -5.32 -1.25
N ASN A 36 -8.15 -6.13 -2.09
CA ASN A 36 -9.60 -6.06 -2.30
C ASN A 36 -10.36 -6.30 -1.01
N SER A 37 -9.94 -7.31 -0.23
CA SER A 37 -10.56 -7.58 1.07
C SER A 37 -10.35 -6.44 2.05
N SER A 38 -9.14 -5.88 2.09
CA SER A 38 -8.80 -4.78 2.99
C SER A 38 -9.60 -3.51 2.66
N VAL A 39 -9.72 -3.19 1.38
CA VAL A 39 -10.51 -2.04 0.92
C VAL A 39 -11.99 -2.22 1.29
N ALA A 40 -12.53 -3.43 1.11
CA ALA A 40 -13.93 -3.72 1.43
C ALA A 40 -14.20 -3.62 2.92
N ASP A 41 -13.26 -4.07 3.77
CA ASP A 41 -13.46 -4.16 5.21
C ASP A 41 -13.02 -2.91 5.98
N ALA A 42 -12.26 -2.01 5.36
CA ALA A 42 -11.73 -0.84 6.05
C ALA A 42 -12.86 0.05 6.59
N ILE A 43 -12.74 0.42 7.86
CA ILE A 43 -13.66 1.36 8.50
C ILE A 43 -13.11 2.78 8.35
N LYS A 44 -11.82 2.98 8.58
CA LYS A 44 -11.16 4.30 8.51
C LYS A 44 -10.19 4.41 7.35
N SER A 45 -9.27 3.45 7.22
CA SER A 45 -8.19 3.54 6.24
C SER A 45 -7.54 2.19 5.97
N VAL A 46 -6.73 2.15 4.91
CA VAL A 46 -5.82 1.04 4.60
C VAL A 46 -4.41 1.59 4.52
N ILE A 47 -3.47 0.91 5.14
CA ILE A 47 -2.04 1.20 5.05
C ILE A 47 -1.36 -0.01 4.44
N VAL A 48 -0.57 0.21 3.39
CA VAL A 48 0.22 -0.85 2.74
C VAL A 48 1.68 -0.67 3.12
N ASP A 49 2.25 -1.65 3.80
CA ASP A 49 3.64 -1.61 4.24
C ASP A 49 4.52 -2.33 3.23
N LEU A 50 5.37 -1.56 2.54
CA LEU A 50 6.30 -2.05 1.54
C LEU A 50 7.75 -2.06 2.05
N SER A 51 7.96 -1.97 3.37
CA SER A 51 9.32 -1.92 3.96
C SER A 51 10.18 -3.12 3.57
N HIS A 52 9.57 -4.25 3.30
CA HIS A 52 10.27 -5.50 2.95
C HIS A 52 10.05 -5.92 1.50
N VAL A 53 9.69 -4.97 0.64
CA VAL A 53 9.54 -5.19 -0.80
C VAL A 53 10.81 -4.74 -1.50
N GLY A 54 11.47 -5.66 -2.23
CA GLY A 54 12.71 -5.35 -2.93
C GLY A 54 12.50 -4.81 -4.35
N PHE A 55 11.34 -5.08 -4.94
CA PHE A 55 11.05 -4.68 -6.31
C PHE A 55 9.54 -4.55 -6.52
N MET A 56 9.14 -3.57 -7.30
CA MET A 56 7.76 -3.41 -7.75
C MET A 56 7.76 -2.85 -9.16
N ASP A 57 7.02 -3.49 -10.06
CA ASP A 57 6.81 -2.98 -11.41
C ASP A 57 5.52 -2.15 -11.50
N SER A 58 5.17 -1.75 -12.73
CA SER A 58 3.97 -0.93 -12.96
C SER A 58 2.68 -1.63 -12.54
N THR A 59 2.64 -2.96 -12.51
CA THR A 59 1.47 -3.71 -12.04
C THR A 59 1.20 -3.40 -10.57
N GLY A 60 2.25 -3.45 -9.73
CA GLY A 60 2.13 -3.13 -8.31
C GLY A 60 1.69 -1.68 -8.08
N LEU A 61 2.31 -0.75 -8.82
CA LEU A 61 1.94 0.67 -8.70
C LEU A 61 0.47 0.89 -9.06
N ALA A 62 -0.01 0.26 -10.14
CA ALA A 62 -1.40 0.37 -10.55
C ALA A 62 -2.37 -0.16 -9.50
N LEU A 63 -2.00 -1.24 -8.80
CA LEU A 63 -2.82 -1.79 -7.72
C LEU A 63 -2.97 -0.79 -6.56
N LEU A 64 -1.89 -0.11 -6.20
CA LEU A 64 -1.93 0.88 -5.13
C LEU A 64 -2.77 2.10 -5.54
N ILE A 65 -2.61 2.57 -6.76
CA ILE A 65 -3.39 3.69 -7.28
C ILE A 65 -4.88 3.34 -7.28
N ASN A 66 -5.24 2.15 -7.71
CA ASN A 66 -6.64 1.69 -7.73
C ASN A 66 -7.21 1.61 -6.32
N ALA A 67 -6.46 1.04 -5.36
CA ALA A 67 -6.90 0.94 -3.97
C ALA A 67 -7.16 2.33 -3.38
N ASN A 68 -6.23 3.26 -3.59
CA ASN A 68 -6.37 4.63 -3.12
C ASN A 68 -7.64 5.29 -3.69
N ARG A 69 -7.87 5.14 -4.98
CA ARG A 69 -9.05 5.73 -5.62
C ARG A 69 -10.35 5.18 -5.06
N ARG A 70 -10.43 3.87 -4.85
CA ARG A 70 -11.62 3.22 -4.29
C ARG A 70 -11.91 3.69 -2.87
N LEU A 71 -10.86 3.84 -2.05
CA LEU A 71 -10.98 4.34 -0.67
C LEU A 71 -11.39 5.81 -0.65
N THR A 72 -10.79 6.63 -1.50
CA THR A 72 -11.12 8.05 -1.62
C THR A 72 -12.61 8.23 -1.97
N LEU A 73 -13.14 7.43 -2.87
CA LEU A 73 -14.56 7.48 -3.24
C LEU A 73 -15.47 7.13 -2.08
N ARG A 74 -14.98 6.38 -1.09
CA ARG A 74 -15.72 6.02 0.11
C ARG A 74 -15.39 6.92 1.30
N ARG A 75 -14.63 7.98 1.08
CA ARG A 75 -14.16 8.92 2.12
C ARG A 75 -13.33 8.21 3.19
N LYS A 76 -12.52 7.24 2.76
CA LYS A 76 -11.59 6.52 3.63
C LYS A 76 -10.16 6.83 3.22
N GLY A 77 -9.24 6.71 4.16
CA GLY A 77 -7.85 7.07 3.93
C GLY A 77 -7.01 5.94 3.36
N PHE A 78 -5.87 6.31 2.82
CA PHE A 78 -4.88 5.38 2.28
C PHE A 78 -3.49 5.95 2.49
N ALA A 79 -2.53 5.08 2.83
CA ALA A 79 -1.13 5.47 2.90
C ALA A 79 -0.25 4.27 2.57
N VAL A 80 0.99 4.54 2.21
CA VAL A 80 2.00 3.52 1.89
C VAL A 80 3.21 3.78 2.78
N ILE A 81 3.71 2.73 3.42
CA ILE A 81 4.99 2.79 4.14
C ILE A 81 6.08 2.34 3.18
N CYS A 82 7.01 3.22 2.89
CA CYS A 82 8.16 2.92 2.06
C CYS A 82 9.35 3.76 2.51
N PRO A 83 10.29 3.18 3.26
CA PRO A 83 11.48 3.90 3.71
C PRO A 83 12.31 4.40 2.53
N PRO A 84 13.20 5.40 2.75
CA PRO A 84 14.12 5.85 1.69
C PRO A 84 14.90 4.70 1.08
N GLY A 85 15.04 4.70 -0.24
CA GLY A 85 15.74 3.65 -0.97
C GLY A 85 15.27 3.54 -2.41
N PRO A 86 15.73 2.48 -3.12
CA PRO A 86 15.40 2.31 -4.54
C PRO A 86 13.92 2.23 -4.85
N LEU A 87 13.13 1.55 -3.99
CA LEU A 87 11.70 1.43 -4.22
C LEU A 87 10.99 2.78 -4.08
N ARG A 88 11.37 3.58 -3.07
CA ARG A 88 10.78 4.90 -2.90
C ARG A 88 11.02 5.79 -4.12
N ARG A 89 12.16 5.61 -4.78
CA ARG A 89 12.48 6.37 -5.99
C ARG A 89 11.46 6.15 -7.11
N VAL A 90 10.86 4.96 -7.19
CA VAL A 90 9.80 4.68 -8.16
C VAL A 90 8.62 5.63 -7.94
N PHE A 91 8.24 5.84 -6.68
CA PHE A 91 7.15 6.77 -6.34
C PHE A 91 7.54 8.22 -6.61
N GLU A 92 8.79 8.57 -6.39
CA GLU A 92 9.29 9.93 -6.69
C GLU A 92 9.27 10.21 -8.19
N ILE A 93 9.79 9.28 -9.00
CA ILE A 93 9.84 9.44 -10.47
C ILE A 93 8.45 9.49 -11.07
N THR A 94 7.50 8.73 -10.55
CA THR A 94 6.12 8.71 -11.05
C THR A 94 5.25 9.79 -10.43
N ASP A 95 5.81 10.61 -9.54
CA ASP A 95 5.09 11.69 -8.86
C ASP A 95 3.90 11.20 -8.02
N MET A 96 4.08 10.07 -7.34
CA MET A 96 3.02 9.42 -6.55
C MET A 96 3.21 9.57 -5.04
N ILE A 97 4.27 10.24 -4.58
CA ILE A 97 4.55 10.38 -3.15
C ILE A 97 3.36 10.99 -2.41
N GLU A 98 2.86 12.12 -2.88
CA GLU A 98 1.75 12.80 -2.22
C GLU A 98 0.42 12.11 -2.46
N THR A 99 0.17 11.68 -3.70
CA THR A 99 -1.10 11.04 -4.08
C THR A 99 -1.37 9.78 -3.25
N LEU A 100 -0.35 8.95 -3.04
CA LEU A 100 -0.48 7.71 -2.30
C LEU A 100 -0.08 7.84 -0.83
N HIS A 101 0.27 9.04 -0.37
CA HIS A 101 0.75 9.30 0.99
C HIS A 101 1.89 8.34 1.35
N VAL A 102 2.96 8.36 0.55
CA VAL A 102 4.12 7.50 0.78
C VAL A 102 4.94 8.07 1.93
N CYS A 103 5.02 7.33 3.01
CA CYS A 103 5.62 7.75 4.28
C CYS A 103 6.78 6.82 4.64
N PRO A 104 7.79 7.30 5.39
CA PRO A 104 8.95 6.48 5.72
C PRO A 104 8.71 5.44 6.81
N ASP A 105 7.67 5.62 7.63
CA ASP A 105 7.40 4.72 8.77
C ASP A 105 5.90 4.62 9.05
N GLN A 106 5.57 3.70 9.97
CA GLN A 106 4.17 3.43 10.30
C GLN A 106 3.51 4.60 11.02
N GLU A 107 4.24 5.31 11.86
CA GLU A 107 3.68 6.44 12.61
C GLU A 107 3.19 7.54 11.68
N SER A 108 4.03 7.96 10.73
CA SER A 108 3.66 9.00 9.76
C SER A 108 2.57 8.50 8.82
N ALA A 109 2.60 7.21 8.41
CA ALA A 109 1.56 6.64 7.56
C ALA A 109 0.21 6.60 8.27
N THR A 110 0.19 6.27 9.56
CA THR A 110 -1.05 6.26 10.35
C THR A 110 -1.68 7.65 10.37
N ARG A 111 -0.88 8.68 10.61
CA ARG A 111 -1.38 10.07 10.60
C ARG A 111 -1.87 10.48 9.20
N ALA A 112 -1.10 10.16 8.17
CA ALA A 112 -1.43 10.55 6.79
C ALA A 112 -2.67 9.83 6.25
N SER A 113 -2.95 8.61 6.72
CA SER A 113 -4.06 7.80 6.25
C SER A 113 -5.40 8.17 6.87
N LEU A 114 -5.42 8.98 7.91
CA LEU A 114 -6.68 9.36 8.53
C LEU A 114 -7.51 10.22 7.56
N PRO A 115 -8.80 9.93 7.41
CA PRO A 115 -9.67 10.79 6.59
C PRO A 115 -9.72 12.20 7.16
N ALA A 116 -9.80 13.16 6.27
CA ALA A 116 -9.90 14.57 6.66
C ALA A 116 -11.24 14.87 7.36
#